data_0fffdefde7b32c09005819cc255c85a0
#
_entry.id   0fffdefde7b32c09005819cc255c85a0
#
_cell.length_a   1.000
_cell.length_b   1.000
_cell.length_c   1.000
_cell.angle_alpha   90.00
_cell.angle_beta   90.00
_cell.angle_gamma   90.00
#
_symmetry.space_group_name_H-M   'P 1'
#
loop_
_entity.id
_entity.type
_entity.pdbx_description
1 polymer ?
#
loop_
_entity_poly.entity_id
_entity_poly.type
_entity_poly.pdbx_seq_one_letter_code
_entity_poly.pdbx_strand_id
1 'polypeptide(L)'
;MKDKKTMKEKLWNANYIKVMTTNFLLYFAFYLLTPLLPLYLSETFGTGKDVIGIVLSGYTVAALIIRPFSGYVVDSFSRKKVLMICLAAFAIFFAGYIAASTILMFAICRTLHGAPFGAVTVANSTCAIDVLPASRRNEGIGLYGLSNNFAMAIAPSIGIYLHNMVDSYMILFWIAFVVAIASVVIAGTVKLPEKEIVKNKEKLSLDRFFLTRAWLLAINICMFGFCWGVLSNYLAIYSKEELGITGGTGTYFAILSMGLFLSRLQGKKALSQGKLTQNAAEGMLISLVGFTIFVAIKHPIAYYLSATLIGLGNGHLYPAFLNMFINVARHDQRGTANSSILTGWDLGFGIGCLLGGVVAEHFNYNIAFWMVAIENAAAVILFFAASRAFFEKRRRKD
;
A
#
# COMPACT_ATOMS: atom_id res chain seq x y z
N MET A 1 -20.35 -17.59 -41.91
CA MET A 1 -19.47 -16.87 -40.91
C MET A 1 -19.78 -17.45 -39.55
N LYS A 2 -18.89 -18.29 -38.98
CA LYS A 2 -19.10 -18.89 -37.66
C LYS A 2 -18.73 -17.83 -36.61
N ASP A 3 -19.71 -17.51 -35.74
CA ASP A 3 -19.49 -16.68 -34.54
C ASP A 3 -18.31 -17.25 -33.73
N LYS A 4 -17.18 -16.55 -33.76
CA LYS A 4 -16.12 -16.73 -32.76
C LYS A 4 -16.70 -16.24 -31.45
N LYS A 5 -17.36 -17.11 -30.68
CA LYS A 5 -17.57 -16.92 -29.25
C LYS A 5 -16.20 -16.57 -28.67
N THR A 6 -15.96 -15.28 -28.40
CA THR A 6 -14.78 -14.82 -27.68
C THR A 6 -14.80 -15.49 -26.31
N MET A 7 -14.01 -16.54 -26.15
CA MET A 7 -13.82 -17.17 -24.84
C MET A 7 -13.29 -16.07 -23.92
N LYS A 8 -14.07 -15.67 -22.92
CA LYS A 8 -13.63 -14.73 -21.89
C LYS A 8 -12.35 -15.27 -21.26
N GLU A 9 -11.23 -14.59 -21.50
CA GLU A 9 -9.95 -14.96 -20.92
C GLU A 9 -10.08 -15.09 -19.41
N LYS A 10 -9.49 -16.16 -18.83
CA LYS A 10 -9.60 -16.43 -17.39
C LYS A 10 -8.77 -15.42 -16.60
N LEU A 11 -9.44 -14.64 -15.75
CA LEU A 11 -8.78 -13.72 -14.80
C LEU A 11 -7.86 -14.49 -13.84
N TRP A 12 -8.39 -15.55 -13.23
CA TRP A 12 -7.70 -16.42 -12.27
C TRP A 12 -6.82 -17.42 -13.00
N ASN A 13 -5.74 -16.94 -13.64
CA ASN A 13 -4.72 -17.82 -14.17
C ASN A 13 -3.67 -18.16 -13.10
N ALA A 14 -2.96 -19.27 -13.28
CA ALA A 14 -2.00 -19.77 -12.29
C ALA A 14 -0.90 -18.75 -11.94
N ASN A 15 -0.42 -17.99 -12.91
CA ASN A 15 0.62 -16.98 -12.66
C ASN A 15 0.08 -15.81 -11.85
N TYR A 16 -1.15 -15.36 -12.11
CA TYR A 16 -1.78 -14.29 -11.33
C TYR A 16 -2.00 -14.72 -9.87
N ILE A 17 -2.49 -15.95 -9.63
CA ILE A 17 -2.64 -16.50 -8.28
C ILE A 17 -1.28 -16.54 -7.56
N LYS A 18 -0.23 -17.02 -8.22
CA LYS A 18 1.14 -17.05 -7.65
C LYS A 18 1.64 -15.66 -7.28
N VAL A 19 1.43 -14.66 -8.14
CA VAL A 19 1.83 -13.28 -7.87
C VAL A 19 1.03 -12.68 -6.70
N MET A 20 -0.27 -12.97 -6.60
CA MET A 20 -1.09 -12.57 -5.45
C MET A 20 -0.63 -13.26 -4.15
N THR A 21 -0.30 -14.56 -4.20
CA THR A 21 0.24 -15.30 -3.05
C THR A 21 1.61 -14.75 -2.63
N THR A 22 2.49 -14.44 -3.58
CA THR A 22 3.76 -13.77 -3.32
C THR A 22 3.55 -12.44 -2.59
N ASN A 23 2.58 -11.64 -3.05
CA ASN A 23 2.23 -10.36 -2.42
C ASN A 23 1.69 -10.54 -1.01
N PHE A 24 0.79 -11.50 -0.82
CA PHE A 24 0.24 -11.84 0.49
C PHE A 24 1.37 -12.22 1.47
N LEU A 25 2.26 -13.13 1.10
CA LEU A 25 3.36 -13.57 1.97
C LEU A 25 4.36 -12.46 2.27
N LEU A 26 4.68 -11.60 1.28
CA LEU A 26 5.51 -10.42 1.47
C LEU A 26 4.95 -9.50 2.56
N TYR A 27 3.67 -9.13 2.42
CA TYR A 27 3.02 -8.25 3.38
C TYR A 27 2.70 -8.94 4.70
N PHE A 28 2.44 -10.25 4.68
CA PHE A 28 2.26 -11.03 5.91
C PHE A 28 3.52 -11.03 6.76
N ALA A 29 4.70 -11.30 6.18
CA ALA A 29 5.97 -11.25 6.89
C ALA A 29 6.24 -9.84 7.47
N PHE A 30 5.87 -8.79 6.73
CA PHE A 30 6.01 -7.40 7.18
C PHE A 30 5.07 -7.09 8.36
N TYR A 31 3.77 -7.34 8.22
CA TYR A 31 2.77 -6.98 9.22
C TYR A 31 2.80 -7.87 10.46
N LEU A 32 3.32 -9.10 10.36
CA LEU A 32 3.51 -10.01 11.51
C LEU A 32 4.35 -9.36 12.62
N LEU A 33 5.38 -8.63 12.24
CA LEU A 33 6.34 -8.02 13.16
C LEU A 33 5.99 -6.58 13.51
N THR A 34 5.30 -5.85 12.64
CA THR A 34 5.09 -4.41 12.76
C THR A 34 4.59 -3.95 14.14
N PRO A 35 3.55 -4.57 14.76
CA PRO A 35 3.05 -4.14 16.07
C PRO A 35 3.99 -4.50 17.22
N LEU A 36 4.88 -5.47 17.02
CA LEU A 36 5.76 -6.01 18.06
C LEU A 36 7.14 -5.36 18.08
N LEU A 37 7.56 -4.72 16.97
CA LEU A 37 8.87 -4.08 16.90
C LEU A 37 9.08 -2.99 17.96
N PRO A 38 8.11 -2.10 18.27
CA PRO A 38 8.29 -1.13 19.35
C PRO A 38 8.55 -1.79 20.70
N LEU A 39 7.82 -2.86 21.02
CA LEU A 39 7.99 -3.64 22.25
C LEU A 39 9.36 -4.30 22.28
N TYR A 40 9.73 -5.00 21.21
CA TYR A 40 11.06 -5.62 21.07
C TYR A 40 12.20 -4.63 21.33
N LEU A 41 12.13 -3.43 20.72
CA LEU A 41 13.16 -2.41 20.89
C LEU A 41 13.23 -1.88 22.32
N SER A 42 12.07 -1.69 22.96
CA SER A 42 12.01 -1.25 24.35
C SER A 42 12.51 -2.32 25.32
N GLU A 43 12.05 -3.56 25.19
CA GLU A 43 12.33 -4.64 26.12
C GLU A 43 13.74 -5.22 25.95
N THR A 44 14.20 -5.36 24.69
CA THR A 44 15.51 -5.99 24.42
C THR A 44 16.66 -5.02 24.56
N PHE A 45 16.48 -3.75 24.13
CA PHE A 45 17.56 -2.77 24.12
C PHE A 45 17.35 -1.62 25.12
N GLY A 46 16.24 -1.59 25.87
CA GLY A 46 15.95 -0.54 26.83
C GLY A 46 15.81 0.86 26.22
N THR A 47 15.40 0.96 24.94
CA THR A 47 15.38 2.23 24.22
C THR A 47 14.15 3.08 24.50
N GLY A 48 14.34 4.39 24.57
CA GLY A 48 13.24 5.36 24.70
C GLY A 48 12.38 5.47 23.43
N LYS A 49 11.19 6.05 23.58
CA LYS A 49 10.19 6.20 22.51
C LYS A 49 10.73 6.94 21.29
N ASP A 50 11.57 7.96 21.50
CA ASP A 50 12.17 8.76 20.42
C ASP A 50 13.07 7.91 19.51
N VAL A 51 13.93 7.10 20.12
CA VAL A 51 14.84 6.21 19.40
C VAL A 51 14.04 5.15 18.64
N ILE A 52 12.99 4.59 19.26
CA ILE A 52 12.08 3.63 18.61
C ILE A 52 11.46 4.27 17.37
N GLY A 53 10.96 5.50 17.49
CA GLY A 53 10.38 6.25 16.36
C GLY A 53 11.37 6.44 15.21
N ILE A 54 12.62 6.84 15.51
CA ILE A 54 13.69 7.01 14.52
C ILE A 54 14.00 5.69 13.81
N VAL A 55 14.19 4.61 14.56
CA VAL A 55 14.51 3.28 14.00
C VAL A 55 13.40 2.78 13.08
N LEU A 56 12.15 2.92 13.48
CA LEU A 56 11.02 2.45 12.69
C LEU A 56 10.76 3.33 11.46
N SER A 57 10.90 4.66 11.57
CA SER A 57 10.71 5.58 10.45
C SER A 57 11.78 5.43 9.38
N GLY A 58 13.00 5.05 9.74
CA GLY A 58 14.09 4.80 8.80
C GLY A 58 13.73 3.84 7.67
N TYR A 59 12.95 2.80 7.98
CA TYR A 59 12.42 1.85 7.00
C TYR A 59 11.54 2.54 5.93
N THR A 60 10.62 3.39 6.36
CA THR A 60 9.71 4.09 5.45
C THR A 60 10.46 5.10 4.58
N VAL A 61 11.42 5.82 5.17
CA VAL A 61 12.26 6.78 4.44
C VAL A 61 13.07 6.06 3.36
N ALA A 62 13.72 4.94 3.68
CA ALA A 62 14.47 4.16 2.69
C ALA A 62 13.58 3.61 1.57
N ALA A 63 12.38 3.10 1.91
CA ALA A 63 11.40 2.64 0.93
C ALA A 63 10.98 3.79 -0.01
N LEU A 64 10.67 4.97 0.54
CA LEU A 64 10.26 6.15 -0.22
C LEU A 64 11.34 6.62 -1.22
N ILE A 65 12.60 6.66 -0.76
CA ILE A 65 13.75 7.05 -1.61
C ILE A 65 13.93 6.08 -2.78
N ILE A 66 13.79 4.78 -2.55
CA ILE A 66 14.04 3.75 -3.57
C ILE A 66 12.89 3.62 -4.58
N ARG A 67 11.66 3.96 -4.23
CA ARG A 67 10.49 3.75 -5.11
C ARG A 67 10.60 4.36 -6.51
N PRO A 68 11.00 5.63 -6.68
CA PRO A 68 11.14 6.21 -8.02
C PRO A 68 12.16 5.46 -8.89
N PHE A 69 13.28 5.05 -8.28
CA PHE A 69 14.30 4.26 -8.99
C PHE A 69 13.83 2.87 -9.34
N SER A 70 13.01 2.26 -8.47
CA SER A 70 12.45 0.92 -8.65
C SER A 70 11.59 0.83 -9.90
N GLY A 71 10.79 1.85 -10.19
CA GLY A 71 9.99 1.91 -11.41
C GLY A 71 10.85 1.85 -12.67
N TYR A 72 11.89 2.67 -12.71
CA TYR A 72 12.85 2.67 -13.80
C TYR A 72 13.55 1.32 -13.97
N VAL A 73 14.02 0.72 -12.86
CA VAL A 73 14.71 -0.58 -12.88
C VAL A 73 13.78 -1.69 -13.41
N VAL A 74 12.52 -1.72 -12.94
CA VAL A 74 11.51 -2.71 -13.38
C VAL A 74 11.16 -2.55 -14.87
N ASP A 75 11.21 -1.33 -15.39
CA ASP A 75 10.94 -1.08 -16.81
C ASP A 75 12.16 -1.34 -17.72
N SER A 76 13.38 -1.15 -17.19
CA SER A 76 14.63 -1.25 -17.95
C SER A 76 15.25 -2.65 -17.93
N PHE A 77 14.92 -3.49 -16.95
CA PHE A 77 15.50 -4.83 -16.80
C PHE A 77 14.44 -5.93 -16.83
N SER A 78 14.88 -7.18 -16.82
CA SER A 78 13.99 -8.34 -16.70
C SER A 78 13.22 -8.29 -15.37
N ARG A 79 11.89 -8.07 -15.46
CA ARG A 79 11.00 -7.96 -14.30
C ARG A 79 11.10 -9.15 -13.37
N LYS A 80 11.27 -10.37 -13.93
CA LYS A 80 11.46 -11.59 -13.16
C LYS A 80 12.74 -11.51 -12.31
N LYS A 81 13.87 -11.11 -12.91
CA LYS A 81 15.15 -10.99 -12.20
C LYS A 81 15.08 -9.92 -11.12
N VAL A 82 14.51 -8.75 -11.43
CA VAL A 82 14.33 -7.67 -10.45
C VAL A 82 13.47 -8.13 -9.28
N LEU A 83 12.31 -8.76 -9.56
CA LEU A 83 11.43 -9.30 -8.52
C LEU A 83 12.17 -10.29 -7.61
N MET A 84 12.90 -11.25 -8.18
CA MET A 84 13.63 -12.27 -7.43
C MET A 84 14.74 -11.68 -6.55
N ILE A 85 15.54 -10.74 -7.09
CA ILE A 85 16.61 -10.08 -6.34
C ILE A 85 16.03 -9.26 -5.18
N CYS A 86 14.97 -8.48 -5.41
CA CYS A 86 14.35 -7.66 -4.38
C CYS A 86 13.69 -8.52 -3.29
N LEU A 87 13.01 -9.63 -3.65
CA LEU A 87 12.43 -10.56 -2.68
C LEU A 87 13.51 -11.27 -1.85
N ALA A 88 14.59 -11.71 -2.50
CA ALA A 88 15.69 -12.35 -1.78
C ALA A 88 16.36 -11.36 -0.81
N ALA A 89 16.62 -10.13 -1.25
CA ALA A 89 17.15 -9.08 -0.38
C ALA A 89 16.19 -8.78 0.79
N PHE A 90 14.87 -8.68 0.52
CA PHE A 90 13.86 -8.50 1.56
C PHE A 90 13.90 -9.64 2.60
N ALA A 91 14.01 -10.89 2.16
CA ALA A 91 14.09 -12.04 3.07
C ALA A 91 15.37 -12.02 3.91
N ILE A 92 16.53 -11.70 3.31
CA ILE A 92 17.83 -11.68 4.01
C ILE A 92 17.84 -10.70 5.19
N PHE A 93 17.13 -9.56 5.12
CA PHE A 93 17.09 -8.62 6.23
C PHE A 93 16.39 -9.15 7.48
N PHE A 94 15.51 -10.14 7.39
CA PHE A 94 15.01 -10.82 8.59
C PHE A 94 16.09 -11.62 9.29
N ALA A 95 17.01 -12.25 8.55
CA ALA A 95 18.21 -12.85 9.15
C ALA A 95 19.10 -11.78 9.81
N GLY A 96 19.15 -10.57 9.24
CA GLY A 96 19.82 -9.42 9.87
C GLY A 96 19.21 -9.04 11.23
N TYR A 97 17.87 -9.12 11.38
CA TYR A 97 17.21 -8.89 12.68
C TYR A 97 17.56 -9.95 13.71
N ILE A 98 17.65 -11.21 13.28
CA ILE A 98 18.05 -12.35 14.13
C ILE A 98 19.51 -12.17 14.61
N ALA A 99 20.40 -11.66 13.76
CA ALA A 99 21.81 -11.46 14.07
C ALA A 99 22.11 -10.16 14.82
N ALA A 100 21.14 -9.24 14.91
CA ALA A 100 21.36 -7.92 15.52
C ALA A 100 21.53 -8.01 17.04
N SER A 101 22.75 -7.82 17.52
CA SER A 101 23.09 -7.81 18.95
C SER A 101 23.06 -6.43 19.59
N THR A 102 22.97 -5.36 18.80
CA THR A 102 22.90 -3.97 19.27
C THR A 102 21.79 -3.20 18.58
N ILE A 103 21.30 -2.16 19.27
CA ILE A 103 20.29 -1.27 18.70
C ILE A 103 20.75 -0.60 17.40
N LEU A 104 22.02 -0.23 17.31
CA LEU A 104 22.58 0.37 16.10
C LEU A 104 22.55 -0.60 14.91
N MET A 105 22.98 -1.85 15.15
CA MET A 105 22.93 -2.89 14.12
C MET A 105 21.49 -3.16 13.67
N PHE A 106 20.55 -3.22 14.61
CA PHE A 106 19.13 -3.38 14.28
C PHE A 106 18.60 -2.18 13.48
N ALA A 107 18.93 -0.95 13.90
CA ALA A 107 18.52 0.28 13.23
C ALA A 107 19.02 0.35 11.78
N ILE A 108 20.28 -0.01 11.55
CA ILE A 108 20.86 -0.08 10.20
C ILE A 108 20.14 -1.14 9.36
N CYS A 109 19.99 -2.36 9.89
CA CYS A 109 19.28 -3.44 9.20
C CYS A 109 17.83 -3.02 8.90
N ARG A 110 17.12 -2.41 9.85
CA ARG A 110 15.73 -1.96 9.68
C ARG A 110 15.61 -0.90 8.61
N THR A 111 16.47 0.10 8.63
CA THR A 111 16.48 1.18 7.63
C THR A 111 16.77 0.62 6.24
N LEU A 112 17.84 -0.16 6.09
CA LEU A 112 18.21 -0.74 4.79
C LEU A 112 17.17 -1.73 4.27
N HIS A 113 16.43 -2.43 5.14
CA HIS A 113 15.35 -3.35 4.76
C HIS A 113 14.21 -2.61 4.03
N GLY A 114 13.99 -1.33 4.30
CA GLY A 114 13.02 -0.51 3.59
C GLY A 114 13.29 -0.42 2.08
N ALA A 115 14.54 -0.43 1.66
CA ALA A 115 14.91 -0.33 0.24
C ALA A 115 14.40 -1.52 -0.59
N PRO A 116 14.71 -2.79 -0.27
CA PRO A 116 14.17 -3.93 -1.01
C PRO A 116 12.64 -4.03 -0.89
N PHE A 117 12.04 -3.62 0.24
CA PHE A 117 10.58 -3.56 0.36
C PHE A 117 9.98 -2.56 -0.64
N GLY A 118 10.51 -1.34 -0.71
CA GLY A 118 10.07 -0.33 -1.69
C GLY A 118 10.16 -0.85 -3.12
N ALA A 119 11.27 -1.50 -3.47
CA ALA A 119 11.50 -2.04 -4.80
C ALA A 119 10.61 -3.26 -5.12
N VAL A 120 10.46 -4.20 -4.20
CA VAL A 120 9.69 -5.42 -4.43
C VAL A 120 8.20 -5.14 -4.59
N THR A 121 7.64 -4.17 -3.87
CA THR A 121 6.24 -3.79 -4.01
C THR A 121 5.92 -3.24 -5.40
N VAL A 122 6.84 -2.47 -5.99
CA VAL A 122 6.75 -1.99 -7.38
C VAL A 122 6.91 -3.15 -8.36
N ALA A 123 7.93 -4.00 -8.18
CA ALA A 123 8.20 -5.12 -9.08
C ALA A 123 7.04 -6.12 -9.10
N ASN A 124 6.53 -6.51 -7.94
CA ASN A 124 5.46 -7.51 -7.84
C ASN A 124 4.13 -7.00 -8.40
N SER A 125 3.74 -5.74 -8.12
CA SER A 125 2.55 -5.14 -8.70
C SER A 125 2.65 -4.98 -10.22
N THR A 126 3.84 -4.67 -10.74
CA THR A 126 4.07 -4.63 -12.19
C THR A 126 3.98 -6.03 -12.82
N CYS A 127 4.52 -7.05 -12.16
CA CYS A 127 4.36 -8.45 -12.61
C CYS A 127 2.89 -8.89 -12.59
N ALA A 128 2.09 -8.44 -11.61
CA ALA A 128 0.65 -8.71 -11.59
C ALA A 128 -0.06 -8.15 -12.83
N ILE A 129 0.29 -6.93 -13.24
CA ILE A 129 -0.27 -6.31 -14.45
C ILE A 129 0.08 -7.12 -15.71
N ASP A 130 1.30 -7.66 -15.78
CA ASP A 130 1.78 -8.39 -16.97
C ASP A 130 1.15 -9.76 -17.14
N VAL A 131 0.82 -10.44 -16.05
CA VAL A 131 0.16 -11.77 -16.10
C VAL A 131 -1.35 -11.67 -16.27
N LEU A 132 -1.92 -10.47 -16.20
CA LEU A 132 -3.35 -10.22 -16.39
C LEU A 132 -3.69 -10.07 -17.87
N PRO A 133 -4.78 -10.73 -18.34
CA PRO A 133 -5.32 -10.50 -19.66
C PRO A 133 -5.67 -9.03 -19.90
N ALA A 134 -5.36 -8.49 -21.07
CA ALA A 134 -5.62 -7.09 -21.39
C ALA A 134 -7.09 -6.70 -21.17
N SER A 135 -8.02 -7.58 -21.59
CA SER A 135 -9.47 -7.39 -21.45
C SER A 135 -9.99 -7.33 -20.01
N ARG A 136 -9.21 -7.85 -19.03
CA ARG A 136 -9.61 -7.93 -17.61
C ARG A 136 -8.61 -7.28 -16.65
N ARG A 137 -7.68 -6.50 -17.18
CA ARG A 137 -6.58 -5.90 -16.39
C ARG A 137 -7.09 -4.98 -15.28
N ASN A 138 -8.02 -4.10 -15.58
CA ASN A 138 -8.57 -3.16 -14.60
C ASN A 138 -9.25 -3.89 -13.42
N GLU A 139 -9.98 -4.97 -13.71
CA GLU A 139 -10.61 -5.82 -12.70
C GLU A 139 -9.54 -6.54 -11.85
N GLY A 140 -8.54 -7.13 -12.52
CA GLY A 140 -7.45 -7.85 -11.85
C GLY A 140 -6.62 -6.94 -10.95
N ILE A 141 -6.27 -5.73 -11.39
CA ILE A 141 -5.57 -4.75 -10.56
C ILE A 141 -6.40 -4.43 -9.30
N GLY A 142 -7.71 -4.28 -9.44
CA GLY A 142 -8.60 -4.10 -8.30
C GLY A 142 -8.52 -5.24 -7.28
N LEU A 143 -8.51 -6.48 -7.75
CA LEU A 143 -8.44 -7.67 -6.88
C LEU A 143 -7.04 -7.92 -6.31
N TYR A 144 -5.98 -7.51 -7.00
CA TYR A 144 -4.60 -7.68 -6.53
C TYR A 144 -4.38 -7.09 -5.13
N GLY A 145 -4.94 -5.90 -4.87
CA GLY A 145 -4.83 -5.25 -3.57
C GLY A 145 -5.46 -6.04 -2.40
N LEU A 146 -6.36 -7.02 -2.67
CA LEU A 146 -6.93 -7.85 -1.61
C LEU A 146 -5.87 -8.68 -0.89
N SER A 147 -4.85 -9.15 -1.59
CA SER A 147 -3.77 -9.94 -0.99
C SER A 147 -3.03 -9.18 0.11
N ASN A 148 -2.74 -7.90 -0.11
CA ASN A 148 -2.18 -7.02 0.91
C ASN A 148 -3.17 -6.77 2.06
N ASN A 149 -4.44 -6.48 1.74
CA ASN A 149 -5.46 -6.19 2.75
C ASN A 149 -5.69 -7.39 3.68
N PHE A 150 -5.70 -8.61 3.15
CA PHE A 150 -5.78 -9.83 3.96
C PHE A 150 -4.57 -9.98 4.88
N ALA A 151 -3.36 -9.75 4.38
CA ALA A 151 -2.16 -9.80 5.20
C ALA A 151 -2.23 -8.76 6.35
N MET A 152 -2.63 -7.52 6.03
CA MET A 152 -2.78 -6.45 7.02
C MET A 152 -3.83 -6.76 8.08
N ALA A 153 -4.92 -7.45 7.71
CA ALA A 153 -6.00 -7.78 8.62
C ALA A 153 -5.62 -8.90 9.63
N ILE A 154 -4.85 -9.90 9.17
CA ILE A 154 -4.64 -11.12 9.98
C ILE A 154 -3.23 -11.22 10.60
N ALA A 155 -2.19 -10.75 9.90
CA ALA A 155 -0.82 -10.95 10.36
C ALA A 155 -0.49 -10.28 11.71
N PRO A 156 -0.94 -9.04 11.99
CA PRO A 156 -0.71 -8.41 13.30
C PRO A 156 -1.28 -9.24 14.46
N SER A 157 -2.51 -9.72 14.30
CA SER A 157 -3.19 -10.52 15.32
C SER A 157 -2.49 -11.86 15.55
N ILE A 158 -2.05 -12.51 14.46
CA ILE A 158 -1.27 -13.75 14.55
C ILE A 158 0.07 -13.49 15.24
N GLY A 159 0.76 -12.39 14.91
CA GLY A 159 2.03 -12.02 15.54
C GLY A 159 1.90 -11.83 17.05
N ILE A 160 0.91 -11.06 17.49
CA ILE A 160 0.64 -10.81 18.91
C ILE A 160 0.26 -12.13 19.63
N TYR A 161 -0.62 -12.94 19.02
CA TYR A 161 -1.03 -14.21 19.58
C TYR A 161 0.15 -15.18 19.77
N LEU A 162 1.01 -15.31 18.75
CA LEU A 162 2.19 -16.16 18.82
C LEU A 162 3.20 -15.64 19.87
N HIS A 163 3.40 -14.33 19.95
CA HIS A 163 4.27 -13.73 20.97
C HIS A 163 3.76 -14.07 22.37
N ASN A 164 2.47 -13.89 22.64
CA ASN A 164 1.87 -14.21 23.94
C ASN A 164 1.96 -15.70 24.30
N MET A 165 2.00 -16.60 23.30
CA MET A 165 2.14 -18.04 23.55
C MET A 165 3.56 -18.48 23.84
N VAL A 166 4.55 -17.88 23.15
CA VAL A 166 5.92 -18.40 23.11
C VAL A 166 6.90 -17.48 23.85
N ASP A 167 6.48 -16.25 24.14
CA ASP A 167 7.29 -15.21 24.80
C ASP A 167 8.69 -15.02 24.17
N SER A 168 8.74 -15.03 22.84
CA SER A 168 9.99 -14.94 22.11
C SER A 168 9.88 -14.17 20.80
N TYR A 169 10.52 -13.01 20.71
CA TYR A 169 10.65 -12.24 19.47
C TYR A 169 11.47 -12.97 18.40
N MET A 170 12.45 -13.77 18.84
CA MET A 170 13.34 -14.51 17.93
C MET A 170 12.57 -15.50 17.06
N ILE A 171 11.59 -16.19 17.63
CA ILE A 171 10.75 -17.15 16.89
C ILE A 171 9.93 -16.41 15.83
N LEU A 172 9.43 -15.21 16.14
CA LEU A 172 8.69 -14.40 15.18
C LEU A 172 9.56 -13.91 14.01
N PHE A 173 10.81 -13.55 14.28
CA PHE A 173 11.78 -13.22 13.23
C PHE A 173 12.06 -14.42 12.31
N TRP A 174 12.20 -15.64 12.88
CA TRP A 174 12.33 -16.86 12.10
C TRP A 174 11.11 -17.17 11.26
N ILE A 175 9.90 -17.01 11.82
CA ILE A 175 8.63 -17.19 11.07
C ILE A 175 8.57 -16.20 9.91
N ALA A 176 8.85 -14.91 10.15
CA ALA A 176 8.87 -13.89 9.10
C ALA A 176 9.91 -14.22 8.01
N PHE A 177 11.08 -14.70 8.39
CA PHE A 177 12.12 -15.14 7.45
C PHE A 177 11.65 -16.30 6.58
N VAL A 178 11.08 -17.36 7.19
CA VAL A 178 10.58 -18.55 6.46
C VAL A 178 9.44 -18.15 5.52
N VAL A 179 8.52 -17.30 5.96
CA VAL A 179 7.43 -16.80 5.12
C VAL A 179 7.97 -15.96 3.95
N ALA A 180 8.98 -15.13 4.19
CA ALA A 180 9.64 -14.36 3.14
C ALA A 180 10.35 -15.29 2.13
N ILE A 181 11.05 -16.33 2.57
CA ILE A 181 11.65 -17.35 1.69
C ILE A 181 10.56 -18.07 0.88
N ALA A 182 9.45 -18.44 1.49
CA ALA A 182 8.33 -19.04 0.76
C ALA A 182 7.82 -18.11 -0.36
N SER A 183 7.78 -16.80 -0.12
CA SER A 183 7.43 -15.84 -1.16
C SER A 183 8.42 -15.84 -2.33
N VAL A 184 9.74 -15.95 -2.05
CA VAL A 184 10.80 -16.08 -3.07
C VAL A 184 10.57 -17.34 -3.91
N VAL A 185 10.34 -18.48 -3.27
CA VAL A 185 10.14 -19.77 -3.95
C VAL A 185 8.91 -19.71 -4.88
N ILE A 186 7.78 -19.21 -4.39
CA ILE A 186 6.55 -19.09 -5.19
C ILE A 186 6.78 -18.11 -6.36
N ALA A 187 7.38 -16.94 -6.11
CA ALA A 187 7.73 -15.99 -7.17
C ALA A 187 8.64 -16.65 -8.22
N GLY A 188 9.56 -17.50 -7.81
CA GLY A 188 10.43 -18.29 -8.69
C GLY A 188 9.66 -19.11 -9.71
N THR A 189 8.48 -19.61 -9.38
CA THR A 189 7.63 -20.43 -10.26
C THR A 189 6.72 -19.62 -11.21
N VAL A 190 6.64 -18.30 -11.07
CA VAL A 190 5.82 -17.43 -11.92
C VAL A 190 6.43 -17.38 -13.32
N LYS A 191 5.62 -17.61 -14.33
CA LYS A 191 6.01 -17.44 -15.74
C LYS A 191 5.50 -16.09 -16.22
N LEU A 192 6.39 -15.15 -16.46
CA LEU A 192 6.07 -13.85 -17.04
C LEU A 192 6.19 -13.93 -18.56
N PRO A 193 5.35 -13.18 -19.31
CA PRO A 193 5.54 -13.05 -20.74
C PRO A 193 6.91 -12.44 -21.02
N GLU A 194 7.57 -12.96 -22.06
CA GLU A 194 8.82 -12.38 -22.54
C GLU A 194 8.55 -10.94 -23.00
N LYS A 195 9.20 -10.00 -22.34
CA LYS A 195 9.18 -8.61 -22.75
C LYS A 195 10.43 -8.35 -23.57
N GLU A 196 10.24 -7.94 -24.82
CA GLU A 196 11.34 -7.31 -25.52
C GLU A 196 11.81 -6.11 -24.71
N ILE A 197 13.03 -6.22 -24.18
CA ILE A 197 13.68 -5.11 -23.50
C ILE A 197 14.02 -4.12 -24.59
N VAL A 198 13.12 -3.20 -24.85
CA VAL A 198 13.40 -2.07 -25.72
C VAL A 198 14.52 -1.29 -25.05
N LYS A 199 15.75 -1.46 -25.53
CA LYS A 199 16.89 -0.61 -25.15
C LYS A 199 16.57 0.80 -25.60
N ASN A 200 15.83 1.51 -24.78
CA ASN A 200 15.43 2.87 -25.08
C ASN A 200 16.68 3.73 -25.06
N LYS A 201 17.12 4.17 -26.24
CA LYS A 201 18.23 5.14 -26.45
C LYS A 201 17.82 6.57 -26.04
N GLU A 202 16.60 6.75 -25.51
CA GLU A 202 16.16 8.06 -25.07
C GLU A 202 16.97 8.53 -23.86
N LYS A 203 17.29 9.82 -23.85
CA LYS A 203 18.01 10.50 -22.76
C LYS A 203 17.30 10.28 -21.42
N LEU A 204 18.05 10.17 -20.34
CA LEU A 204 17.52 10.15 -18.99
C LEU A 204 16.64 11.38 -18.76
N SER A 205 15.38 11.19 -18.45
CA SER A 205 14.42 12.25 -18.15
C SER A 205 13.72 11.95 -16.82
N LEU A 206 13.20 12.96 -16.17
CA LEU A 206 12.43 12.80 -14.93
C LEU A 206 11.24 11.84 -15.11
N ASP A 207 10.66 11.79 -16.30
CA ASP A 207 9.53 10.92 -16.64
C ASP A 207 9.87 9.41 -16.59
N ARG A 208 11.14 9.04 -16.43
CA ARG A 208 11.58 7.66 -16.19
C ARG A 208 11.56 7.26 -14.71
N PHE A 209 11.61 8.23 -13.82
CA PHE A 209 11.63 8.01 -12.36
C PHE A 209 10.28 8.32 -11.73
N PHE A 210 9.58 9.27 -12.31
CA PHE A 210 8.24 9.68 -11.87
C PHE A 210 7.41 10.01 -13.11
N LEU A 211 6.18 9.46 -13.19
CA LEU A 211 5.29 9.68 -14.33
C LEU A 211 4.75 11.11 -14.30
N THR A 212 5.52 12.05 -14.87
CA THR A 212 5.19 13.48 -14.82
C THR A 212 3.85 13.79 -15.47
N ARG A 213 3.43 12.98 -16.45
CA ARG A 213 2.11 13.10 -17.09
C ARG A 213 0.95 12.86 -16.14
N ALA A 214 1.17 12.22 -14.97
CA ALA A 214 0.17 11.93 -13.96
C ALA A 214 0.28 12.82 -12.70
N TRP A 215 1.04 13.93 -12.76
CA TRP A 215 1.37 14.76 -11.59
C TRP A 215 0.15 15.18 -10.76
N LEU A 216 -0.96 15.55 -11.40
CA LEU A 216 -2.17 15.98 -10.69
C LEU A 216 -2.88 14.80 -9.99
N LEU A 217 -2.83 13.61 -10.60
CA LEU A 217 -3.29 12.38 -9.94
C LEU A 217 -2.41 12.02 -8.76
N ALA A 218 -1.09 12.30 -8.84
CA ALA A 218 -0.16 12.06 -7.74
C ALA A 218 -0.42 13.00 -6.55
N ILE A 219 -0.79 14.26 -6.79
CA ILE A 219 -1.24 15.16 -5.72
C ILE A 219 -2.49 14.61 -5.05
N ASN A 220 -3.51 14.20 -5.80
CA ASN A 220 -4.70 13.61 -5.21
C ASN A 220 -4.38 12.38 -4.34
N ILE A 221 -3.55 11.45 -4.85
CA ILE A 221 -3.22 10.24 -4.08
C ILE A 221 -2.36 10.55 -2.85
N CYS A 222 -1.53 11.60 -2.91
CA CYS A 222 -0.77 12.12 -1.78
C CYS A 222 -1.73 12.64 -0.67
N MET A 223 -2.75 13.38 -1.03
CA MET A 223 -3.77 13.87 -0.09
C MET A 223 -4.50 12.71 0.61
N PHE A 224 -4.85 11.64 -0.10
CA PHE A 224 -5.41 10.43 0.52
C PHE A 224 -4.40 9.67 1.36
N GLY A 225 -3.14 9.61 0.93
CA GLY A 225 -2.04 9.07 1.72
C GLY A 225 -1.88 9.80 3.06
N PHE A 226 -2.02 11.13 3.05
CA PHE A 226 -2.01 11.96 4.25
C PHE A 226 -3.09 11.53 5.25
N CYS A 227 -4.34 11.41 4.79
CA CYS A 227 -5.45 10.96 5.64
C CYS A 227 -5.17 9.59 6.26
N TRP A 228 -4.61 8.68 5.47
CA TRP A 228 -4.24 7.36 5.95
C TRP A 228 -3.08 7.38 6.95
N GLY A 229 -2.10 8.28 6.76
CA GLY A 229 -0.97 8.46 7.66
C GLY A 229 -1.42 8.87 9.06
N VAL A 230 -2.32 9.85 9.17
CA VAL A 230 -2.88 10.28 10.46
C VAL A 230 -3.70 9.15 11.09
N LEU A 231 -4.61 8.55 10.32
CA LEU A 231 -5.49 7.49 10.81
C LEU A 231 -4.70 6.31 11.37
N SER A 232 -3.70 5.83 10.62
CA SER A 232 -2.95 4.63 11.01
C SER A 232 -2.12 4.81 12.28
N ASN A 233 -1.61 6.02 12.50
CA ASN A 233 -0.68 6.26 13.62
C ASN A 233 -1.40 6.74 14.89
N TYR A 234 -2.47 7.51 14.76
CA TYR A 234 -3.07 8.20 15.90
C TYR A 234 -4.45 7.68 16.31
N LEU A 235 -5.01 6.71 15.57
CA LEU A 235 -6.32 6.14 15.86
C LEU A 235 -6.43 5.58 17.29
N ALA A 236 -5.40 4.85 17.73
CA ALA A 236 -5.42 4.20 19.04
C ALA A 236 -5.48 5.21 20.18
N ILE A 237 -4.70 6.28 20.06
CA ILE A 237 -4.64 7.33 21.08
C ILE A 237 -5.93 8.15 21.04
N TYR A 238 -6.37 8.56 19.85
CA TYR A 238 -7.64 9.26 19.67
C TYR A 238 -8.84 8.50 20.27
N SER A 239 -8.94 7.20 19.98
CA SER A 239 -10.04 6.38 20.48
C SER A 239 -10.05 6.31 22.00
N LYS A 240 -8.87 6.23 22.63
CA LYS A 240 -8.70 6.18 24.07
C LYS A 240 -9.01 7.54 24.71
N GLU A 241 -8.42 8.62 24.22
CA GLU A 241 -8.50 9.95 24.85
C GLU A 241 -9.82 10.67 24.54
N GLU A 242 -10.33 10.58 23.32
CA GLU A 242 -11.51 11.34 22.90
C GLU A 242 -12.83 10.55 23.02
N LEU A 243 -12.77 9.21 22.94
CA LEU A 243 -13.95 8.36 22.94
C LEU A 243 -14.03 7.41 24.14
N GLY A 244 -12.97 7.32 24.96
CA GLY A 244 -12.88 6.36 26.07
C GLY A 244 -12.83 4.89 25.63
N ILE A 245 -12.54 4.62 24.35
CA ILE A 245 -12.49 3.26 23.81
C ILE A 245 -11.08 2.71 23.95
N THR A 246 -10.88 1.76 24.85
CA THR A 246 -9.61 1.07 25.04
C THR A 246 -9.61 -0.26 24.28
N GLY A 247 -8.51 -0.57 23.56
CA GLY A 247 -8.36 -1.84 22.85
C GLY A 247 -9.16 -1.99 21.55
N GLY A 248 -9.93 -0.98 21.13
CA GLY A 248 -10.83 -1.04 19.97
C GLY A 248 -10.13 -0.89 18.60
N THR A 249 -8.86 -0.54 18.57
CA THR A 249 -8.11 -0.24 17.32
C THR A 249 -8.01 -1.46 16.40
N GLY A 250 -7.74 -2.64 16.94
CA GLY A 250 -7.70 -3.88 16.16
C GLY A 250 -9.04 -4.18 15.48
N THR A 251 -10.14 -4.05 16.24
CA THR A 251 -11.51 -4.21 15.72
C THR A 251 -11.83 -3.16 14.65
N TYR A 252 -11.39 -1.91 14.83
CA TYR A 252 -11.56 -0.85 13.84
C TYR A 252 -10.89 -1.23 12.50
N PHE A 253 -9.63 -1.64 12.52
CA PHE A 253 -8.93 -2.05 11.30
C PHE A 253 -9.48 -3.34 10.69
N ALA A 254 -10.00 -4.26 11.48
CA ALA A 254 -10.69 -5.45 10.97
C ALA A 254 -11.98 -5.06 10.20
N ILE A 255 -12.81 -4.19 10.78
CA ILE A 255 -14.02 -3.65 10.14
C ILE A 255 -13.67 -2.84 8.89
N LEU A 256 -12.63 -2.00 8.96
CA LEU A 256 -12.13 -1.24 7.82
C LEU A 256 -11.69 -2.18 6.68
N SER A 257 -11.01 -3.28 7.00
CA SER A 257 -10.60 -4.30 6.01
C SER A 257 -11.80 -4.99 5.37
N MET A 258 -12.90 -5.21 6.11
CA MET A 258 -14.17 -5.68 5.54
C MET A 258 -14.73 -4.67 4.55
N GLY A 259 -14.70 -3.38 4.85
CA GLY A 259 -15.08 -2.31 3.92
C GLY A 259 -14.24 -2.34 2.64
N LEU A 260 -12.92 -2.48 2.77
CA LEU A 260 -12.00 -2.67 1.64
C LEU A 260 -12.38 -3.90 0.79
N PHE A 261 -12.79 -5.00 1.41
CA PHE A 261 -13.23 -6.21 0.70
C PHE A 261 -14.57 -5.98 -0.03
N LEU A 262 -15.57 -5.42 0.64
CA LEU A 262 -16.88 -5.13 0.05
C LEU A 262 -16.79 -4.21 -1.17
N SER A 263 -15.89 -3.23 -1.13
CA SER A 263 -15.64 -2.34 -2.27
C SER A 263 -15.26 -3.08 -3.55
N ARG A 264 -14.58 -4.25 -3.42
CA ARG A 264 -14.18 -5.06 -4.59
C ARG A 264 -15.38 -5.71 -5.28
N LEU A 265 -16.40 -6.06 -4.51
CA LEU A 265 -17.64 -6.60 -5.05
C LEU A 265 -18.44 -5.50 -5.77
N GLN A 266 -18.53 -4.31 -5.17
CA GLN A 266 -19.27 -3.18 -5.73
C GLN A 266 -18.55 -2.55 -6.93
N GLY A 267 -17.25 -2.25 -6.80
CA GLY A 267 -16.44 -1.57 -7.82
C GLY A 267 -16.09 -2.43 -9.03
N LYS A 268 -16.25 -3.76 -8.95
CA LYS A 268 -15.89 -4.70 -10.01
C LYS A 268 -16.47 -4.33 -11.37
N LYS A 269 -17.77 -3.98 -11.43
CA LYS A 269 -18.47 -3.62 -12.68
C LYS A 269 -17.91 -2.33 -13.27
N ALA A 270 -17.72 -1.30 -12.46
CA ALA A 270 -17.17 -0.02 -12.91
C ALA A 270 -15.75 -0.16 -13.43
N LEU A 271 -14.88 -0.88 -12.69
CA LEU A 271 -13.50 -1.15 -13.11
C LEU A 271 -13.43 -1.97 -14.40
N SER A 272 -14.25 -3.03 -14.54
CA SER A 272 -14.28 -3.85 -15.75
C SER A 272 -14.79 -3.10 -16.98
N GLN A 273 -15.65 -2.09 -16.79
CA GLN A 273 -16.13 -1.21 -17.85
C GLN A 273 -15.19 -0.02 -18.13
N GLY A 274 -14.05 0.08 -17.43
CA GLY A 274 -13.12 1.19 -17.56
C GLY A 274 -13.64 2.55 -17.05
N LYS A 275 -14.70 2.56 -16.23
CA LYS A 275 -15.29 3.76 -15.60
C LYS A 275 -14.47 4.18 -14.38
N LEU A 276 -13.19 4.48 -14.60
CA LEU A 276 -12.21 4.70 -13.52
C LEU A 276 -12.52 5.95 -12.72
N THR A 277 -12.84 7.05 -13.41
CA THR A 277 -13.15 8.34 -12.75
C THR A 277 -14.44 8.27 -11.94
N GLN A 278 -15.43 7.50 -12.38
CA GLN A 278 -16.65 7.27 -11.61
C GLN A 278 -16.35 6.47 -10.35
N ASN A 279 -15.61 5.35 -10.47
CA ASN A 279 -15.26 4.51 -9.32
C ASN A 279 -14.39 5.27 -8.30
N ALA A 280 -13.48 6.13 -8.78
CA ALA A 280 -12.70 7.01 -7.90
C ALA A 280 -13.60 8.00 -7.17
N ALA A 281 -14.51 8.68 -7.88
CA ALA A 281 -15.44 9.67 -7.30
C ALA A 281 -16.32 9.05 -6.22
N GLU A 282 -16.91 7.88 -6.49
CA GLU A 282 -17.71 7.14 -5.51
C GLU A 282 -16.88 6.83 -4.25
N GLY A 283 -15.67 6.32 -4.42
CA GLY A 283 -14.77 6.00 -3.29
C GLY A 283 -14.40 7.24 -2.48
N MET A 284 -14.08 8.34 -3.14
CA MET A 284 -13.71 9.60 -2.49
C MET A 284 -14.87 10.19 -1.67
N LEU A 285 -16.10 10.17 -2.21
CA LEU A 285 -17.28 10.66 -1.51
C LEU A 285 -17.62 9.79 -0.30
N ILE A 286 -17.55 8.46 -0.45
CA ILE A 286 -17.76 7.52 0.67
C ILE A 286 -16.71 7.74 1.78
N SER A 287 -15.44 7.92 1.39
CA SER A 287 -14.34 8.19 2.34
C SER A 287 -14.57 9.52 3.08
N LEU A 288 -15.03 10.57 2.37
CA LEU A 288 -15.33 11.86 2.95
C LEU A 288 -16.46 11.75 4.00
N VAL A 289 -17.53 11.05 3.68
CA VAL A 289 -18.63 10.81 4.63
C VAL A 289 -18.09 10.03 5.84
N GLY A 290 -17.24 9.00 5.62
CA GLY A 290 -16.63 8.21 6.68
C GLY A 290 -15.79 9.06 7.63
N PHE A 291 -14.87 9.89 7.13
CA PHE A 291 -14.06 10.77 7.97
C PHE A 291 -14.89 11.85 8.65
N THR A 292 -15.91 12.38 7.99
CA THR A 292 -16.82 13.38 8.62
C THR A 292 -17.59 12.78 9.78
N ILE A 293 -18.15 11.58 9.62
CA ILE A 293 -18.84 10.86 10.72
C ILE A 293 -17.87 10.58 11.87
N PHE A 294 -16.64 10.16 11.54
CA PHE A 294 -15.60 9.83 12.51
C PHE A 294 -15.31 11.00 13.45
N VAL A 295 -15.19 12.22 12.92
CA VAL A 295 -14.82 13.39 13.72
C VAL A 295 -16.01 14.13 14.33
N ALA A 296 -17.16 14.13 13.65
CA ALA A 296 -18.33 14.89 14.07
C ALA A 296 -19.16 14.21 15.15
N ILE A 297 -19.14 12.87 15.19
CA ILE A 297 -20.01 12.08 16.08
C ILE A 297 -19.15 11.28 17.06
N LYS A 298 -18.99 11.80 18.28
CA LYS A 298 -18.24 11.14 19.37
C LYS A 298 -19.07 10.00 20.00
N HIS A 299 -19.26 8.91 19.26
CA HIS A 299 -20.04 7.76 19.74
C HIS A 299 -19.42 6.45 19.18
N PRO A 300 -19.36 5.35 19.98
CA PRO A 300 -18.76 4.08 19.52
C PRO A 300 -19.36 3.53 18.23
N ILE A 301 -20.68 3.65 18.02
CA ILE A 301 -21.31 3.22 16.77
C ILE A 301 -20.77 4.01 15.57
N ALA A 302 -20.65 5.34 15.69
CA ALA A 302 -20.11 6.19 14.65
C ALA A 302 -18.63 5.87 14.36
N TYR A 303 -17.86 5.58 15.41
CA TYR A 303 -16.47 5.14 15.29
C TYR A 303 -16.35 3.89 14.41
N TYR A 304 -17.09 2.81 14.70
CA TYR A 304 -17.02 1.59 13.88
C TYR A 304 -17.70 1.72 12.52
N LEU A 305 -18.78 2.51 12.40
CA LEU A 305 -19.41 2.79 11.11
C LEU A 305 -18.45 3.52 10.16
N SER A 306 -17.71 4.49 10.70
CA SER A 306 -16.70 5.21 9.94
C SER A 306 -15.61 4.28 9.38
N ALA A 307 -15.21 3.25 10.14
CA ALA A 307 -14.24 2.25 9.67
C ALA A 307 -14.73 1.56 8.39
N THR A 308 -16.01 1.13 8.37
CA THR A 308 -16.61 0.51 7.19
C THR A 308 -16.60 1.47 6.00
N LEU A 309 -17.01 2.73 6.20
CA LEU A 309 -17.10 3.73 5.13
C LEU A 309 -15.71 4.13 4.61
N ILE A 310 -14.75 4.37 5.49
CA ILE A 310 -13.37 4.70 5.10
C ILE A 310 -12.74 3.52 4.35
N GLY A 311 -12.95 2.29 4.82
CA GLY A 311 -12.49 1.09 4.14
C GLY A 311 -13.13 0.92 2.76
N LEU A 312 -14.44 1.07 2.66
CA LEU A 312 -15.19 0.99 1.41
C LEU A 312 -14.69 2.07 0.42
N GLY A 313 -14.55 3.30 0.88
CA GLY A 313 -14.08 4.42 0.08
C GLY A 313 -12.66 4.20 -0.47
N ASN A 314 -11.72 3.86 0.38
CA ASN A 314 -10.34 3.58 -0.04
C ASN A 314 -10.25 2.35 -0.96
N GLY A 315 -11.12 1.37 -0.75
CA GLY A 315 -11.20 0.20 -1.60
C GLY A 315 -11.64 0.51 -3.03
N HIS A 316 -12.49 1.49 -3.27
CA HIS A 316 -12.84 1.99 -4.60
C HIS A 316 -11.75 2.88 -5.19
N LEU A 317 -11.27 3.83 -4.40
CA LEU A 317 -10.37 4.90 -4.80
C LEU A 317 -9.01 4.37 -5.27
N TYR A 318 -8.30 3.59 -4.45
CA TYR A 318 -6.92 3.22 -4.74
C TYR A 318 -6.74 2.43 -6.05
N PRO A 319 -7.55 1.37 -6.35
CA PRO A 319 -7.44 0.67 -7.63
C PRO A 319 -7.84 1.53 -8.82
N ALA A 320 -8.78 2.46 -8.65
CA ALA A 320 -9.16 3.37 -9.72
C ALA A 320 -7.99 4.30 -10.07
N PHE A 321 -7.33 4.88 -9.07
CA PHE A 321 -6.14 5.70 -9.30
C PHE A 321 -4.99 4.89 -9.91
N LEU A 322 -4.71 3.68 -9.41
CA LEU A 322 -3.67 2.82 -10.00
C LEU A 322 -3.95 2.55 -11.48
N ASN A 323 -5.19 2.23 -11.82
CA ASN A 323 -5.58 2.08 -13.22
C ASN A 323 -5.46 3.37 -14.01
N MET A 324 -5.80 4.53 -13.44
CA MET A 324 -5.63 5.83 -14.10
C MET A 324 -4.14 6.11 -14.40
N PHE A 325 -3.22 5.86 -13.46
CA PHE A 325 -1.78 5.98 -13.70
C PHE A 325 -1.31 5.08 -14.84
N ILE A 326 -1.74 3.81 -14.86
CA ILE A 326 -1.37 2.84 -15.89
C ILE A 326 -1.93 3.25 -17.26
N ASN A 327 -3.16 3.80 -17.31
CA ASN A 327 -3.79 4.23 -18.56
C ASN A 327 -3.22 5.54 -19.13
N VAL A 328 -2.52 6.33 -18.33
CA VAL A 328 -1.77 7.51 -18.81
C VAL A 328 -0.35 7.13 -19.26
N ALA A 329 0.23 6.07 -18.67
CA ALA A 329 1.57 5.60 -18.94
C ALA A 329 1.69 4.92 -20.31
N ARG A 330 2.87 4.95 -20.91
CA ARG A 330 3.21 4.10 -22.06
C ARG A 330 3.36 2.65 -21.60
N HIS A 331 3.25 1.72 -22.53
CA HIS A 331 3.37 0.27 -22.24
C HIS A 331 4.72 -0.08 -21.59
N ASP A 332 5.77 0.64 -21.94
CA ASP A 332 7.13 0.51 -21.40
C ASP A 332 7.36 1.25 -20.07
N GLN A 333 6.36 2.02 -19.57
CA GLN A 333 6.42 2.82 -18.34
C GLN A 333 5.50 2.28 -17.22
N ARG A 334 5.09 1.02 -17.24
CA ARG A 334 4.18 0.45 -16.22
C ARG A 334 4.82 0.39 -14.83
N GLY A 335 6.12 0.11 -14.76
CA GLY A 335 6.87 0.14 -13.50
C GLY A 335 6.95 1.56 -12.94
N THR A 336 7.24 2.54 -13.80
CA THR A 336 7.25 3.96 -13.45
C THR A 336 5.86 4.43 -12.97
N ALA A 337 4.78 3.99 -13.62
CA ALA A 337 3.41 4.30 -13.19
C ALA A 337 3.12 3.75 -11.78
N ASN A 338 3.48 2.48 -11.54
CA ASN A 338 3.33 1.86 -10.23
C ASN A 338 4.16 2.55 -9.14
N SER A 339 5.43 2.86 -9.44
CA SER A 339 6.27 3.55 -8.47
C SER A 339 5.76 4.95 -8.16
N SER A 340 5.24 5.67 -9.17
CA SER A 340 4.75 7.04 -9.01
C SER A 340 3.52 7.13 -8.11
N ILE A 341 2.55 6.22 -8.25
CA ILE A 341 1.40 6.19 -7.34
C ILE A 341 1.82 5.84 -5.91
N LEU A 342 2.72 4.85 -5.75
CA LEU A 342 3.22 4.46 -4.43
C LEU A 342 4.03 5.57 -3.79
N THR A 343 4.86 6.28 -4.56
CA THR A 343 5.62 7.44 -4.08
C THR A 343 4.68 8.56 -3.63
N GLY A 344 3.65 8.87 -4.42
CA GLY A 344 2.65 9.87 -4.04
C GLY A 344 1.92 9.49 -2.75
N TRP A 345 1.49 8.23 -2.63
CA TRP A 345 0.84 7.72 -1.42
C TRP A 345 1.75 7.79 -0.19
N ASP A 346 2.99 7.30 -0.29
CA ASP A 346 3.93 7.27 0.84
C ASP A 346 4.37 8.67 1.26
N LEU A 347 4.54 9.60 0.30
CA LEU A 347 4.83 11.00 0.60
C LEU A 347 3.70 11.60 1.43
N GLY A 348 2.45 11.41 1.00
CA GLY A 348 1.29 11.85 1.75
C GLY A 348 1.21 11.20 3.13
N PHE A 349 1.42 9.89 3.21
CA PHE A 349 1.44 9.15 4.47
C PHE A 349 2.47 9.73 5.45
N GLY A 350 3.70 9.97 4.99
CA GLY A 350 4.76 10.56 5.82
C GLY A 350 4.41 11.97 6.30
N ILE A 351 3.89 12.84 5.40
CA ILE A 351 3.44 14.19 5.76
C ILE A 351 2.30 14.12 6.79
N GLY A 352 1.34 13.21 6.59
CA GLY A 352 0.22 12.99 7.52
C GLY A 352 0.69 12.55 8.90
N CYS A 353 1.63 11.62 8.98
CA CYS A 353 2.24 11.21 10.25
C CYS A 353 2.88 12.39 10.98
N LEU A 354 3.67 13.19 10.28
CA LEU A 354 4.37 14.33 10.88
C LEU A 354 3.38 15.41 11.33
N LEU A 355 2.55 15.92 10.42
CA LEU A 355 1.63 17.01 10.74
C LEU A 355 0.53 16.59 11.71
N GLY A 356 0.06 15.33 11.61
CA GLY A 356 -0.90 14.78 12.57
C GLY A 356 -0.35 14.79 14.00
N GLY A 357 0.92 14.41 14.19
CA GLY A 357 1.60 14.46 15.48
C GLY A 357 1.81 15.88 16.00
N VAL A 358 2.30 16.78 15.14
CA VAL A 358 2.53 18.20 15.51
C VAL A 358 1.21 18.88 15.92
N VAL A 359 0.14 18.66 15.16
CA VAL A 359 -1.16 19.25 15.48
C VAL A 359 -1.74 18.64 16.76
N ALA A 360 -1.60 17.32 16.94
CA ALA A 360 -2.07 16.66 18.15
C ALA A 360 -1.32 17.14 19.41
N GLU A 361 -0.02 17.40 19.31
CA GLU A 361 0.81 17.89 20.42
C GLU A 361 0.46 19.34 20.80
N HIS A 362 0.32 20.23 19.82
CA HIS A 362 0.07 21.67 20.07
C HIS A 362 -1.40 21.97 20.39
N PHE A 363 -2.32 21.12 19.97
CA PHE A 363 -3.75 21.30 20.18
C PHE A 363 -4.36 20.06 20.85
N ASN A 364 -4.84 19.09 20.05
CA ASN A 364 -5.34 17.79 20.49
C ASN A 364 -5.59 16.87 19.29
N TYR A 365 -5.87 15.59 19.54
CA TYR A 365 -6.15 14.60 18.49
C TYR A 365 -7.44 14.89 17.74
N ASN A 366 -8.44 15.50 18.36
CA ASN A 366 -9.69 15.86 17.69
C ASN A 366 -9.44 16.87 16.56
N ILE A 367 -8.63 17.91 16.82
CA ILE A 367 -8.25 18.89 15.78
C ILE A 367 -7.42 18.22 14.67
N ALA A 368 -6.50 17.31 15.02
CA ALA A 368 -5.72 16.57 14.05
C ALA A 368 -6.63 15.74 13.10
N PHE A 369 -7.69 15.12 13.62
CA PHE A 369 -8.63 14.37 12.79
C PHE A 369 -9.62 15.28 12.02
N TRP A 370 -9.97 16.46 12.54
CA TRP A 370 -10.68 17.48 11.75
C TRP A 370 -9.85 17.95 10.54
N MET A 371 -8.54 18.12 10.73
CA MET A 371 -7.62 18.41 9.62
C MET A 371 -7.68 17.31 8.54
N VAL A 372 -7.79 16.03 8.93
CA VAL A 372 -7.96 14.91 7.99
C VAL A 372 -9.27 15.02 7.21
N ALA A 373 -10.38 15.35 7.87
CA ALA A 373 -11.68 15.51 7.19
C ALA A 373 -11.65 16.67 6.19
N ILE A 374 -11.02 17.78 6.55
CA ILE A 374 -10.85 18.96 5.68
C ILE A 374 -9.95 18.62 4.49
N GLU A 375 -8.82 17.92 4.73
CA GLU A 375 -7.90 17.50 3.68
C GLU A 375 -8.57 16.51 2.71
N ASN A 376 -9.37 15.59 3.22
CA ASN A 376 -10.16 14.66 2.40
C ASN A 376 -11.16 15.42 1.53
N ALA A 377 -11.86 16.44 2.08
CA ALA A 377 -12.76 17.30 1.34
C ALA A 377 -12.02 18.09 0.24
N ALA A 378 -10.86 18.64 0.55
CA ALA A 378 -10.02 19.34 -0.43
C ALA A 378 -9.58 18.41 -1.57
N ALA A 379 -9.23 17.15 -1.27
CA ALA A 379 -8.90 16.15 -2.27
C ALA A 379 -10.09 15.84 -3.20
N VAL A 380 -11.30 15.73 -2.65
CA VAL A 380 -12.53 15.56 -3.43
C VAL A 380 -12.77 16.76 -4.35
N ILE A 381 -12.66 17.97 -3.83
CA ILE A 381 -12.82 19.21 -4.62
C ILE A 381 -11.80 19.26 -5.76
N LEU A 382 -10.53 19.00 -5.47
CA LEU A 382 -9.46 18.97 -6.49
C LEU A 382 -9.74 17.94 -7.58
N PHE A 383 -10.27 16.77 -7.21
CA PHE A 383 -10.59 15.72 -8.16
C PHE A 383 -11.67 16.17 -9.14
N PHE A 384 -12.79 16.70 -8.65
CA PHE A 384 -13.89 17.15 -9.50
C PHE A 384 -13.55 18.40 -10.30
N ALA A 385 -12.83 19.35 -9.70
CA ALA A 385 -12.45 20.60 -10.36
C ALA A 385 -11.39 20.41 -11.47
N ALA A 386 -10.45 19.50 -11.27
CA ALA A 386 -9.28 19.43 -12.16
C ALA A 386 -8.87 18.02 -12.56
N SER A 387 -8.67 17.10 -11.60
CA SER A 387 -7.98 15.81 -11.85
C SER A 387 -8.77 14.89 -12.78
N ARG A 388 -10.11 14.90 -12.70
CA ARG A 388 -10.99 14.13 -13.58
C ARG A 388 -10.82 14.55 -15.03
N ALA A 389 -10.92 15.84 -15.33
CA ALA A 389 -10.75 16.37 -16.68
C ALA A 389 -9.33 16.19 -17.21
N PHE A 390 -8.34 16.36 -16.32
CA PHE A 390 -6.95 16.13 -16.61
C PHE A 390 -6.68 14.68 -17.07
N PHE A 391 -7.23 13.69 -16.36
CA PHE A 391 -7.09 12.28 -16.72
C PHE A 391 -7.77 11.98 -18.06
N GLU A 392 -9.02 12.38 -18.26
CA GLU A 392 -9.77 12.09 -19.49
C GLU A 392 -9.08 12.66 -20.76
N LYS A 393 -8.40 13.82 -20.63
CA LYS A 393 -7.61 14.42 -21.73
C LYS A 393 -6.32 13.64 -22.02
N ARG A 394 -5.74 12.94 -21.04
CA ARG A 394 -4.45 12.25 -21.15
C ARG A 394 -4.56 10.73 -21.24
N ARG A 395 -5.74 10.19 -20.99
CA ARG A 395 -6.03 8.78 -21.14
C ARG A 395 -5.69 8.32 -22.55
N ARG A 396 -4.90 7.26 -22.67
CA ARG A 396 -4.62 6.62 -23.94
C ARG A 396 -5.87 5.88 -24.44
N LYS A 397 -6.14 6.03 -25.72
CA LYS A 397 -7.24 5.36 -26.45
C LYS A 397 -6.66 4.20 -27.26
N ASP A 398 -5.88 3.32 -26.58
CA ASP A 398 -5.33 2.14 -27.26
C ASP A 398 -6.36 1.01 -27.28
#